data_de5871b8a31a545aa020920607bafaa9
#
_entry.id   de5871b8a31a545aa020920607bafaa9
#
_cell.length_a   1.000
_cell.length_b   1.000
_cell.length_c   1.000
_cell.angle_alpha   90.00
_cell.angle_beta   90.00
_cell.angle_gamma   90.00
#
_symmetry.space_group_name_H-M   'P 1'
#
loop_
_entity.id
_entity.type
_entity.pdbx_description
1 polymer ?
#
loop_
_entity_poly.entity_id
_entity_poly.type
_entity_poly.pdbx_seq_one_letter_code
_entity_poly.pdbx_strand_id
1 'polypeptide(L)'
;EYYGVTINYETVCVPEFMNPLFLKMICEIAQEKEDKSVVVSDIGNLMEEFFMLKNKKISRQYSDCFSVRDQVVQTILEYVTEYMVEHDSYTISWGKLRECVAEILEPFGVKDKTSGIMKALISENLIREANDDGTKIAFSYQKFFEYQYAESYVRKHGTENTERIVQDVLDDKITTGTLEMLQIVFFRNTGKEFIDCIDERNQEKVVE
;
A
#
# COMPACT_ATOMS: atom_id res chain seq x y z
N GLU A 1 21.70 -12.21 9.64
CA GLU A 1 22.77 -11.43 8.98
C GLU A 1 22.76 -11.45 7.43
N TYR A 2 21.70 -11.99 6.79
CA TYR A 2 21.68 -12.14 5.33
C TYR A 2 21.74 -10.78 4.59
N TYR A 3 21.28 -9.71 5.22
CA TYR A 3 21.26 -8.36 4.67
C TYR A 3 22.26 -7.39 5.33
N GLY A 4 23.01 -7.81 6.35
CA GLY A 4 23.91 -6.94 7.10
C GLY A 4 23.22 -5.74 7.76
N VAL A 5 21.94 -5.92 8.13
CA VAL A 5 21.09 -4.86 8.68
C VAL A 5 21.07 -4.96 10.20
N THR A 6 21.17 -3.81 10.86
CA THR A 6 20.99 -3.68 12.32
C THR A 6 19.54 -3.26 12.59
N ILE A 7 18.78 -4.12 13.27
CA ILE A 7 17.42 -3.81 13.70
C ILE A 7 17.48 -3.44 15.19
N ASN A 8 16.92 -2.32 15.56
CA ASN A 8 16.80 -1.96 16.97
C ASN A 8 15.70 -2.77 17.62
N TYR A 9 16.06 -3.65 18.56
CA TYR A 9 15.15 -4.61 19.19
C TYR A 9 14.05 -3.97 20.03
N GLU A 10 14.17 -2.71 20.43
CA GLU A 10 13.10 -2.00 21.14
C GLU A 10 11.83 -1.85 20.28
N THR A 11 11.97 -1.95 18.96
CA THR A 11 10.91 -1.83 17.97
C THR A 11 10.32 -3.19 17.54
N VAL A 12 10.97 -4.33 17.84
CA VAL A 12 10.64 -5.67 17.29
C VAL A 12 9.67 -6.45 18.17
N CYS A 13 9.18 -5.89 19.28
CA CYS A 13 8.22 -6.57 20.16
C CYS A 13 6.77 -6.56 19.63
N VAL A 14 6.55 -6.17 18.40
CA VAL A 14 5.23 -6.17 17.77
C VAL A 14 5.03 -7.51 17.06
N PRO A 15 3.98 -8.27 17.36
CA PRO A 15 3.72 -9.59 16.77
C PRO A 15 3.76 -9.60 15.24
N GLU A 16 3.40 -8.48 14.61
CA GLU A 16 3.38 -8.30 13.18
C GLU A 16 4.75 -8.42 12.53
N PHE A 17 5.84 -8.09 13.25
CA PHE A 17 7.20 -8.26 12.74
C PHE A 17 7.67 -9.72 12.68
N MET A 18 6.89 -10.64 13.24
CA MET A 18 7.08 -12.09 12.99
C MET A 18 6.63 -12.47 11.56
N ASN A 19 5.91 -11.60 10.85
CA ASN A 19 5.53 -11.84 9.48
C ASN A 19 6.75 -11.62 8.55
N PRO A 20 7.13 -12.62 7.73
CA PRO A 20 8.27 -12.52 6.82
C PRO A 20 8.20 -11.33 5.84
N LEU A 21 6.99 -10.86 5.50
CA LEU A 21 6.80 -9.71 4.64
C LEU A 21 7.36 -8.44 5.30
N PHE A 22 6.97 -8.15 6.54
CA PHE A 22 7.44 -6.95 7.24
C PHE A 22 8.94 -6.99 7.49
N LEU A 23 9.48 -8.16 7.83
CA LEU A 23 10.92 -8.33 7.95
C LEU A 23 11.66 -8.04 6.63
N LYS A 24 11.12 -8.51 5.50
CA LYS A 24 11.65 -8.20 4.17
C LYS A 24 11.63 -6.69 3.90
N MET A 25 10.50 -6.02 4.18
CA MET A 25 10.37 -4.57 4.00
C MET A 25 11.40 -3.80 4.82
N ILE A 26 11.56 -4.14 6.10
CA ILE A 26 12.58 -3.56 6.99
C ILE A 26 13.98 -3.73 6.37
N CYS A 27 14.32 -4.92 5.92
CA CYS A 27 15.61 -5.19 5.32
C CYS A 27 15.84 -4.37 4.04
N GLU A 28 14.83 -4.25 3.17
CA GLU A 28 14.95 -3.47 1.94
C GLU A 28 15.10 -1.97 2.21
N ILE A 29 14.35 -1.44 3.19
CA ILE A 29 14.45 -0.03 3.60
C ILE A 29 15.84 0.24 4.21
N ALA A 30 16.29 -0.64 5.11
CA ALA A 30 17.58 -0.49 5.77
C ALA A 30 18.75 -0.50 4.78
N GLN A 31 18.69 -1.32 3.73
CA GLN A 31 19.75 -1.38 2.72
C GLN A 31 19.94 -0.05 1.96
N GLU A 32 18.89 0.77 1.86
CA GLU A 32 18.97 2.08 1.20
C GLU A 32 19.49 3.19 2.12
N LYS A 33 19.58 2.95 3.42
CA LYS A 33 20.13 3.88 4.40
C LYS A 33 21.63 3.66 4.56
N GLU A 34 22.42 4.73 4.70
CA GLU A 34 23.88 4.67 4.81
C GLU A 34 24.33 3.88 6.05
N ASP A 35 23.62 4.04 7.17
CA ASP A 35 23.89 3.36 8.44
C ASP A 35 23.28 1.96 8.52
N LYS A 36 22.53 1.53 7.48
CA LYS A 36 21.83 0.25 7.43
C LYS A 36 20.95 -0.02 8.66
N SER A 37 20.43 1.03 9.25
CA SER A 37 19.54 0.97 10.41
C SER A 37 18.12 1.40 10.05
N VAL A 38 17.13 0.76 10.67
CA VAL A 38 15.73 1.15 10.59
C VAL A 38 15.16 1.26 11.99
N VAL A 39 14.53 2.38 12.26
CA VAL A 39 13.64 2.54 13.40
C VAL A 39 12.22 2.42 12.85
N VAL A 40 11.53 1.37 13.26
CA VAL A 40 10.12 1.17 12.89
C VAL A 40 9.28 1.56 14.08
N SER A 41 8.52 2.63 13.96
CA SER A 41 7.60 3.08 15.02
C SER A 41 6.29 2.27 14.99
N ASP A 42 5.80 1.97 13.79
CA ASP A 42 4.56 1.24 13.55
C ASP A 42 4.52 0.70 12.11
N ILE A 43 3.54 -0.14 11.81
CA ILE A 43 3.36 -0.76 10.49
C ILE A 43 2.98 0.27 9.43
N GLY A 44 2.21 1.30 9.78
CA GLY A 44 1.80 2.34 8.82
C GLY A 44 3.01 3.08 8.28
N ASN A 45 3.92 3.51 9.17
CA ASN A 45 5.17 4.16 8.78
C ASN A 45 6.06 3.22 7.96
N LEU A 46 6.13 1.93 8.33
CA LEU A 46 6.88 0.94 7.56
C LEU A 46 6.34 0.79 6.13
N MET A 47 5.02 0.70 5.98
CA MET A 47 4.35 0.61 4.67
C MET A 47 4.62 1.86 3.84
N GLU A 48 4.46 3.05 4.43
CA GLU A 48 4.72 4.31 3.76
C GLU A 48 6.17 4.41 3.27
N GLU A 49 7.15 4.19 4.15
CA GLU A 49 8.57 4.19 3.79
C GLU A 49 8.87 3.17 2.66
N PHE A 50 8.25 1.99 2.72
CA PHE A 50 8.43 0.97 1.70
C PHE A 50 7.89 1.41 0.34
N PHE A 51 6.67 1.93 0.27
CA PHE A 51 6.09 2.43 -0.99
C PHE A 51 6.85 3.64 -1.53
N MET A 52 7.31 4.55 -0.67
CA MET A 52 8.19 5.66 -1.05
C MET A 52 9.52 5.16 -1.63
N LEU A 53 10.10 4.13 -1.03
CA LEU A 53 11.32 3.48 -1.55
C LEU A 53 11.08 2.90 -2.93
N LYS A 54 9.98 2.18 -3.14
CA LYS A 54 9.64 1.57 -4.44
C LYS A 54 9.38 2.65 -5.50
N ASN A 55 8.65 3.70 -5.16
CA ASN A 55 8.47 4.85 -6.05
C ASN A 55 9.82 5.46 -6.45
N LYS A 56 10.73 5.68 -5.49
CA LYS A 56 12.08 6.21 -5.74
C LYS A 56 12.89 5.29 -6.67
N LYS A 57 12.87 3.98 -6.44
CA LYS A 57 13.60 3.01 -7.26
C LYS A 57 13.10 2.99 -8.71
N ILE A 58 11.80 2.93 -8.91
CA ILE A 58 11.20 2.91 -10.24
C ILE A 58 11.39 4.26 -10.94
N SER A 59 11.11 5.39 -10.26
CA SER A 59 11.29 6.72 -10.86
C SER A 59 12.73 6.99 -11.28
N ARG A 60 13.73 6.47 -10.57
CA ARG A 60 15.14 6.59 -10.97
C ARG A 60 15.46 5.86 -12.28
N GLN A 61 14.78 4.73 -12.57
CA GLN A 61 14.96 4.01 -13.84
C GLN A 61 14.37 4.79 -15.02
N TYR A 62 13.44 5.72 -14.75
CA TYR A 62 12.74 6.55 -15.73
C TYR A 62 12.93 8.05 -15.46
N SER A 63 14.11 8.43 -14.93
CA SER A 63 14.40 9.82 -14.53
C SER A 63 14.34 10.84 -15.66
N ASP A 64 14.49 10.39 -16.91
CA ASP A 64 14.33 11.21 -18.11
C ASP A 64 12.85 11.46 -18.46
N CYS A 65 11.92 10.77 -17.79
CA CYS A 65 10.50 10.79 -18.10
C CYS A 65 9.68 11.53 -17.03
N PHE A 66 9.94 11.21 -15.76
CA PHE A 66 9.25 11.79 -14.61
C PHE A 66 10.13 11.72 -13.36
N SER A 67 9.82 12.53 -12.38
CA SER A 67 10.55 12.61 -11.11
C SER A 67 9.91 11.76 -10.02
N VAL A 68 10.63 11.54 -8.93
CA VAL A 68 10.10 10.90 -7.71
C VAL A 68 8.89 11.68 -7.15
N ARG A 69 8.88 13.02 -7.32
CA ARG A 69 7.81 13.90 -6.81
C ARG A 69 6.49 13.73 -7.55
N ASP A 70 6.52 13.24 -8.79
CA ASP A 70 5.33 13.01 -9.59
C ASP A 70 4.51 11.80 -9.11
N GLN A 71 5.08 10.98 -8.22
CA GLN A 71 4.44 9.85 -7.55
C GLN A 71 3.72 8.88 -8.50
N VAL A 72 4.26 8.69 -9.69
CA VAL A 72 3.64 7.88 -10.74
C VAL A 72 3.31 6.46 -10.27
N VAL A 73 4.23 5.83 -9.51
CA VAL A 73 4.01 4.48 -8.96
C VAL A 73 2.83 4.49 -8.00
N GLN A 74 2.77 5.47 -7.10
CA GLN A 74 1.69 5.61 -6.15
C GLN A 74 0.34 5.78 -6.88
N THR A 75 0.28 6.66 -7.86
CA THR A 75 -0.93 6.90 -8.68
C THR A 75 -1.42 5.62 -9.37
N ILE A 76 -0.49 4.79 -9.89
CA ILE A 76 -0.84 3.50 -10.51
C ILE A 76 -1.44 2.55 -9.46
N LEU A 77 -0.81 2.42 -8.28
CA LEU A 77 -1.30 1.53 -7.22
C LEU A 77 -2.66 1.97 -6.68
N GLU A 78 -2.88 3.27 -6.53
CA GLU A 78 -4.18 3.84 -6.16
C GLU A 78 -5.26 3.48 -7.17
N TYR A 79 -5.00 3.68 -8.47
CA TYR A 79 -5.96 3.31 -9.51
C TYR A 79 -6.28 1.81 -9.49
N VAL A 80 -5.25 0.96 -9.36
CA VAL A 80 -5.43 -0.49 -9.27
C VAL A 80 -6.32 -0.85 -8.08
N THR A 81 -6.09 -0.23 -6.94
CA THR A 81 -6.88 -0.44 -5.73
C THR A 81 -8.33 -0.01 -5.93
N GLU A 82 -8.56 1.19 -6.45
CA GLU A 82 -9.91 1.71 -6.72
C GLU A 82 -10.66 0.82 -7.70
N TYR A 83 -10.00 0.40 -8.79
CA TYR A 83 -10.61 -0.52 -9.74
C TYR A 83 -11.02 -1.85 -9.08
N MET A 84 -10.15 -2.42 -8.24
CA MET A 84 -10.44 -3.68 -7.55
C MET A 84 -11.63 -3.54 -6.58
N VAL A 85 -11.69 -2.43 -5.83
CA VAL A 85 -12.80 -2.13 -4.91
C VAL A 85 -14.12 -1.94 -5.68
N GLU A 86 -14.11 -1.16 -6.76
CA GLU A 86 -15.31 -0.88 -7.56
C GLU A 86 -15.89 -2.14 -8.23
N HIS A 87 -15.04 -3.13 -8.51
CA HIS A 87 -15.45 -4.37 -9.19
C HIS A 87 -15.55 -5.58 -8.24
N ASP A 88 -15.47 -5.35 -6.93
CA ASP A 88 -15.44 -6.41 -5.90
C ASP A 88 -14.48 -7.54 -6.28
N SER A 89 -13.25 -7.19 -6.61
CA SER A 89 -12.24 -8.09 -7.14
C SER A 89 -10.88 -7.81 -6.54
N TYR A 90 -10.10 -8.86 -6.29
CA TYR A 90 -8.68 -8.74 -5.91
C TYR A 90 -7.75 -8.78 -7.12
N THR A 91 -8.28 -8.68 -8.33
CA THR A 91 -7.49 -8.73 -9.57
C THR A 91 -7.97 -7.70 -10.59
N ILE A 92 -7.03 -7.22 -11.39
CA ILE A 92 -7.28 -6.40 -12.59
C ILE A 92 -6.74 -7.14 -13.81
N SER A 93 -7.39 -7.03 -14.98
CA SER A 93 -6.85 -7.61 -16.19
C SER A 93 -5.57 -6.88 -16.64
N TRP A 94 -4.63 -7.63 -17.24
CA TRP A 94 -3.41 -7.06 -17.80
C TRP A 94 -3.69 -5.92 -18.79
N GLY A 95 -4.72 -6.10 -19.64
CA GLY A 95 -5.14 -5.08 -20.60
C GLY A 95 -5.59 -3.79 -19.92
N LYS A 96 -6.44 -3.92 -18.89
CA LYS A 96 -6.95 -2.76 -18.14
C LYS A 96 -5.86 -2.03 -17.37
N LEU A 97 -4.95 -2.77 -16.73
CA LEU A 97 -3.78 -2.18 -16.09
C LEU A 97 -2.91 -1.41 -17.10
N ARG A 98 -2.70 -2.00 -18.29
CA ARG A 98 -1.91 -1.34 -19.34
C ARG A 98 -2.54 -0.04 -19.83
N GLU A 99 -3.86 -0.01 -20.01
CA GLU A 99 -4.61 1.20 -20.36
C GLU A 99 -4.42 2.28 -19.30
N CYS A 100 -4.63 1.93 -18.04
CA CYS A 100 -4.46 2.82 -16.91
C CYS A 100 -3.05 3.42 -16.84
N VAL A 101 -2.02 2.57 -16.89
CA VAL A 101 -0.63 3.05 -16.85
C VAL A 101 -0.35 3.98 -18.03
N ALA A 102 -0.87 3.67 -19.23
CA ALA A 102 -0.69 4.54 -20.40
C ALA A 102 -1.37 5.91 -20.22
N GLU A 103 -2.56 5.97 -19.62
CA GLU A 103 -3.26 7.21 -19.30
C GLU A 103 -2.51 8.05 -18.27
N ILE A 104 -1.99 7.41 -17.21
CA ILE A 104 -1.18 8.09 -16.17
C ILE A 104 0.12 8.66 -16.76
N LEU A 105 0.69 8.00 -17.77
CA LEU A 105 1.93 8.43 -18.42
C LEU A 105 1.72 9.47 -19.54
N GLU A 106 0.49 9.68 -19.98
CA GLU A 106 0.18 10.61 -21.07
C GLU A 106 0.62 12.04 -20.81
N PRO A 107 0.37 12.63 -19.61
CA PRO A 107 0.80 13.99 -19.28
C PRO A 107 2.32 14.19 -19.37
N PHE A 108 3.09 13.12 -19.20
CA PHE A 108 4.54 13.15 -19.28
C PHE A 108 5.07 12.91 -20.71
N GLY A 109 4.19 12.59 -21.69
CA GLY A 109 4.57 12.30 -23.06
C GLY A 109 5.32 10.97 -23.26
N VAL A 110 5.22 10.03 -22.31
CA VAL A 110 6.03 8.79 -22.30
C VAL A 110 5.20 7.51 -22.26
N LYS A 111 4.07 7.50 -22.97
CA LYS A 111 3.23 6.30 -23.13
C LYS A 111 3.98 5.05 -23.63
N ASP A 112 5.04 5.24 -24.39
CA ASP A 112 5.90 4.14 -24.88
C ASP A 112 6.58 3.38 -23.74
N LYS A 113 6.70 3.96 -22.54
CA LYS A 113 7.28 3.33 -21.35
C LYS A 113 6.31 2.44 -20.56
N THR A 114 5.03 2.40 -20.92
CA THR A 114 3.98 1.62 -20.21
C THR A 114 4.43 0.19 -19.88
N SER A 115 4.87 -0.58 -20.88
CA SER A 115 5.28 -1.96 -20.65
C SER A 115 6.52 -2.09 -19.76
N GLY A 116 7.43 -1.13 -19.80
CA GLY A 116 8.62 -1.08 -18.94
C GLY A 116 8.23 -0.83 -17.49
N ILE A 117 7.35 0.11 -17.22
CA ILE A 117 6.86 0.44 -15.88
C ILE A 117 6.06 -0.73 -15.29
N MET A 118 5.19 -1.39 -16.07
CA MET A 118 4.48 -2.59 -15.60
C MET A 118 5.46 -3.70 -15.19
N LYS A 119 6.52 -3.94 -15.98
CA LYS A 119 7.58 -4.89 -15.60
C LYS A 119 8.34 -4.46 -14.35
N ALA A 120 8.59 -3.15 -14.17
CA ALA A 120 9.24 -2.64 -12.99
C ALA A 120 8.37 -2.84 -11.73
N LEU A 121 7.06 -2.63 -11.81
CA LEU A 121 6.13 -2.92 -10.71
C LEU A 121 6.17 -4.39 -10.29
N ILE A 122 6.24 -5.32 -11.24
CA ILE A 122 6.37 -6.75 -10.97
C ILE A 122 7.74 -7.09 -10.38
N SER A 123 8.83 -6.58 -10.97
CA SER A 123 10.19 -6.86 -10.49
C SER A 123 10.46 -6.32 -9.09
N GLU A 124 9.80 -5.22 -8.72
CA GLU A 124 9.85 -4.65 -7.37
C GLU A 124 8.85 -5.31 -6.41
N ASN A 125 8.17 -6.37 -6.84
CA ASN A 125 7.19 -7.13 -6.05
C ASN A 125 6.04 -6.28 -5.47
N LEU A 126 5.61 -5.25 -6.17
CA LEU A 126 4.41 -4.49 -5.83
C LEU A 126 3.15 -5.21 -6.31
N ILE A 127 3.21 -5.71 -7.54
CA ILE A 127 2.15 -6.50 -8.17
C ILE A 127 2.72 -7.82 -8.71
N ARG A 128 1.86 -8.78 -8.98
CA ARG A 128 2.22 -10.09 -9.53
C ARG A 128 1.17 -10.59 -10.51
N GLU A 129 1.55 -11.50 -11.38
CA GLU A 129 0.59 -12.29 -12.14
C GLU A 129 -0.22 -13.17 -11.17
N ALA A 130 -1.54 -13.15 -11.32
CA ALA A 130 -2.48 -13.83 -10.43
C ALA A 130 -2.93 -15.20 -10.96
N ASN A 131 -2.65 -15.48 -12.24
CA ASN A 131 -2.99 -16.72 -12.91
C ASN A 131 -1.86 -17.16 -13.86
N ASP A 132 -1.88 -18.43 -14.25
CA ASP A 132 -0.81 -19.05 -15.04
C ASP A 132 -0.66 -18.47 -16.47
N ASP A 133 -1.74 -17.91 -17.01
CA ASP A 133 -1.74 -17.31 -18.36
C ASP A 133 -1.31 -15.83 -18.37
N GLY A 134 -1.02 -15.24 -17.19
CA GLY A 134 -0.57 -13.85 -17.04
C GLY A 134 -1.61 -12.80 -17.43
N THR A 135 -2.89 -13.18 -17.59
CA THR A 135 -3.95 -12.25 -18.00
C THR A 135 -4.51 -11.42 -16.86
N LYS A 136 -4.30 -11.85 -15.60
CA LYS A 136 -4.75 -11.17 -14.40
C LYS A 136 -3.60 -10.79 -13.51
N ILE A 137 -3.71 -9.60 -12.94
CA ILE A 137 -2.72 -9.01 -12.04
C ILE A 137 -3.36 -8.79 -10.66
N ALA A 138 -2.61 -9.06 -9.61
CA ALA A 138 -2.95 -8.78 -8.23
C ALA A 138 -1.82 -8.03 -7.53
N PHE A 139 -2.08 -7.47 -6.38
CA PHE A 139 -1.00 -7.07 -5.47
C PHE A 139 -0.16 -8.29 -5.07
N SER A 140 1.14 -8.12 -4.92
CA SER A 140 2.04 -9.21 -4.53
C SER A 140 1.70 -9.78 -3.15
N TYR A 141 1.19 -8.93 -2.28
CA TYR A 141 0.71 -9.30 -0.95
C TYR A 141 -0.64 -8.64 -0.69
N GLN A 142 -1.55 -9.37 -0.04
CA GLN A 142 -2.88 -8.85 0.29
C GLN A 142 -2.78 -7.61 1.20
N LYS A 143 -1.83 -7.57 2.12
CA LYS A 143 -1.58 -6.40 2.99
C LYS A 143 -1.25 -5.13 2.21
N PHE A 144 -0.69 -5.22 1.01
CA PHE A 144 -0.48 -4.04 0.15
C PHE A 144 -1.80 -3.48 -0.37
N PHE A 145 -2.70 -4.35 -0.82
CA PHE A 145 -4.05 -3.94 -1.21
C PHE A 145 -4.80 -3.31 -0.03
N GLU A 146 -4.82 -3.98 1.12
CA GLU A 146 -5.51 -3.52 2.33
C GLU A 146 -5.01 -2.14 2.77
N TYR A 147 -3.69 -1.93 2.77
CA TYR A 147 -3.08 -0.64 3.09
C TYR A 147 -3.45 0.45 2.08
N GLN A 148 -3.33 0.17 0.78
CA GLN A 148 -3.68 1.14 -0.27
C GLN A 148 -5.16 1.49 -0.25
N TYR A 149 -6.01 0.51 0.06
CA TYR A 149 -7.45 0.75 0.23
C TYR A 149 -7.71 1.65 1.44
N ALA A 150 -7.11 1.39 2.58
CA ALA A 150 -7.23 2.23 3.77
C ALA A 150 -6.78 3.69 3.51
N GLU A 151 -5.64 3.89 2.85
CA GLU A 151 -5.16 5.22 2.45
C GLU A 151 -6.16 5.94 1.52
N SER A 152 -6.63 5.25 0.48
CA SER A 152 -7.62 5.81 -0.46
C SER A 152 -8.93 6.12 0.24
N TYR A 153 -9.37 5.26 1.15
CA TYR A 153 -10.61 5.43 1.91
C TYR A 153 -10.54 6.69 2.80
N VAL A 154 -9.48 6.83 3.59
CA VAL A 154 -9.28 8.00 4.46
C VAL A 154 -9.16 9.28 3.65
N ARG A 155 -8.46 9.26 2.52
CA ARG A 155 -8.35 10.42 1.63
C ARG A 155 -9.70 10.83 1.03
N LYS A 156 -10.56 9.87 0.65
CA LYS A 156 -11.87 10.14 0.05
C LYS A 156 -12.92 10.60 1.05
N HIS A 157 -12.89 10.04 2.26
CA HIS A 157 -13.99 10.21 3.22
C HIS A 157 -13.61 11.06 4.43
N GLY A 158 -12.32 11.35 4.63
CA GLY A 158 -11.82 12.04 5.80
C GLY A 158 -11.77 11.13 7.04
N THR A 159 -11.15 11.63 8.09
CA THR A 159 -11.05 10.95 9.39
C THR A 159 -12.18 11.35 10.36
N GLU A 160 -12.92 12.41 10.04
CA GLU A 160 -14.03 12.92 10.84
C GLU A 160 -15.32 12.12 10.69
N ASN A 161 -15.45 11.33 9.64
CA ASN A 161 -16.68 10.58 9.31
C ASN A 161 -16.59 9.12 9.82
N THR A 162 -16.37 8.96 11.13
CA THR A 162 -16.23 7.64 11.77
C THR A 162 -17.51 6.78 11.67
N GLU A 163 -18.70 7.40 11.69
CA GLU A 163 -19.98 6.70 11.52
C GLU A 163 -20.06 5.98 10.17
N ARG A 164 -19.55 6.61 9.12
CA ARG A 164 -19.52 6.00 7.79
C ARG A 164 -18.58 4.80 7.74
N ILE A 165 -17.40 4.90 8.37
CA ILE A 165 -16.46 3.76 8.46
C ILE A 165 -17.14 2.58 9.14
N VAL A 166 -17.79 2.83 10.28
CA VAL A 166 -18.56 1.79 11.02
C VAL A 166 -19.64 1.18 10.12
N GLN A 167 -20.42 2.01 9.42
CA GLN A 167 -21.47 1.50 8.54
C GLN A 167 -20.91 0.65 7.39
N ASP A 168 -19.81 1.07 6.77
CA ASP A 168 -19.19 0.33 5.67
C ASP A 168 -18.53 -0.99 6.17
N VAL A 169 -18.09 -1.05 7.44
CA VAL A 169 -17.70 -2.32 8.09
C VAL A 169 -18.91 -3.24 8.28
N LEU A 170 -20.01 -2.71 8.81
CA LEU A 170 -21.24 -3.48 9.05
C LEU A 170 -21.92 -3.95 7.75
N ASP A 171 -21.71 -3.24 6.66
CA ASP A 171 -22.20 -3.58 5.31
C ASP A 171 -21.25 -4.55 4.56
N ASP A 172 -20.24 -5.11 5.23
CA ASP A 172 -19.20 -5.98 4.64
C ASP A 172 -18.39 -5.35 3.47
N LYS A 173 -18.40 -4.02 3.35
CA LYS A 173 -17.62 -3.30 2.33
C LYS A 173 -16.14 -3.15 2.71
N ILE A 174 -15.87 -3.20 4.01
CA ILE A 174 -14.51 -3.14 4.59
C ILE A 174 -14.22 -4.49 5.25
N THR A 175 -13.24 -5.22 4.72
CA THR A 175 -12.81 -6.49 5.30
C THR A 175 -12.04 -6.26 6.60
N THR A 176 -11.95 -7.28 7.45
CA THR A 176 -11.16 -7.22 8.71
C THR A 176 -9.73 -6.76 8.45
N GLY A 177 -9.05 -7.30 7.42
CA GLY A 177 -7.68 -6.89 7.10
C GLY A 177 -7.57 -5.44 6.65
N THR A 178 -8.56 -4.92 5.91
CA THR A 178 -8.63 -3.50 5.54
C THR A 178 -8.93 -2.63 6.76
N LEU A 179 -9.80 -3.09 7.68
CA LEU A 179 -10.10 -2.37 8.92
C LEU A 179 -8.84 -2.23 9.81
N GLU A 180 -8.04 -3.29 9.94
CA GLU A 180 -6.75 -3.22 10.64
C GLU A 180 -5.85 -2.12 10.06
N MET A 181 -5.71 -2.08 8.73
CA MET A 181 -4.90 -1.05 8.07
C MET A 181 -5.53 0.35 8.20
N LEU A 182 -6.85 0.44 8.16
CA LEU A 182 -7.57 1.69 8.32
C LEU A 182 -7.39 2.27 9.74
N GLN A 183 -7.39 1.46 10.79
CA GLN A 183 -7.08 1.90 12.15
C GLN A 183 -5.67 2.50 12.23
N ILE A 184 -4.68 1.87 11.59
CA ILE A 184 -3.30 2.35 11.55
C ILE A 184 -3.21 3.69 10.79
N VAL A 185 -3.83 3.77 9.61
CA VAL A 185 -3.86 5.00 8.80
C VAL A 185 -4.60 6.12 9.53
N PHE A 186 -5.71 5.79 10.20
CA PHE A 186 -6.48 6.72 11.01
C PHE A 186 -5.64 7.29 12.17
N PHE A 187 -4.99 6.42 12.94
CA PHE A 187 -4.12 6.84 14.04
C PHE A 187 -2.99 7.76 13.56
N ARG A 188 -2.33 7.40 12.47
CA ARG A 188 -1.27 8.23 11.87
C ARG A 188 -1.76 9.63 11.49
N ASN A 189 -2.98 9.74 10.96
CA ASN A 189 -3.52 11.03 10.52
C ASN A 189 -4.10 11.88 11.66
N THR A 190 -4.56 11.26 12.75
CA THR A 190 -5.29 11.94 13.82
C THR A 190 -4.58 11.96 15.17
N GLY A 191 -3.65 11.03 15.39
CA GLY A 191 -3.03 10.75 16.69
C GLY A 191 -3.99 10.11 17.70
N LYS A 192 -5.16 9.60 17.25
CA LYS A 192 -6.18 8.97 18.11
C LYS A 192 -6.48 7.56 17.63
N GLU A 193 -6.76 6.66 18.56
CA GLU A 193 -7.28 5.35 18.22
C GLU A 193 -8.67 5.46 17.58
N PHE A 194 -8.92 4.70 16.52
CA PHE A 194 -10.21 4.72 15.84
C PHE A 194 -11.36 4.36 16.79
N ILE A 195 -11.16 3.34 17.63
CA ILE A 195 -12.14 2.86 18.59
C ILE A 195 -12.60 3.94 19.56
N ASP A 196 -11.70 4.84 19.98
CA ASP A 196 -12.02 5.94 20.89
C ASP A 196 -12.85 7.05 20.23
N CYS A 197 -12.93 7.05 18.91
CA CYS A 197 -13.65 8.06 18.12
C CYS A 197 -15.05 7.62 17.70
N ILE A 198 -15.47 6.40 18.05
CA ILE A 198 -16.81 5.85 17.72
C ILE A 198 -17.64 5.66 18.98
N ASP A 199 -18.97 5.78 18.85
CA ASP A 199 -19.90 5.60 19.95
C ASP A 199 -19.80 4.20 20.59
N GLU A 200 -19.99 4.09 21.91
CA GLU A 200 -19.92 2.83 22.65
C GLU A 200 -20.77 1.70 22.02
N ARG A 201 -21.95 2.04 21.51
CA ARG A 201 -22.84 1.06 20.82
C ARG A 201 -22.22 0.48 19.53
N ASN A 202 -21.36 1.23 18.88
CA ASN A 202 -20.71 0.84 17.65
C ASN A 202 -19.37 0.15 17.93
N GLN A 203 -18.74 0.42 19.07
CA GLN A 203 -17.51 -0.27 19.49
C GLN A 203 -17.72 -1.78 19.58
N GLU A 204 -18.79 -2.24 20.22
CA GLU A 204 -19.13 -3.66 20.33
C GLU A 204 -19.27 -4.33 18.95
N LYS A 205 -19.86 -3.63 17.98
CA LYS A 205 -20.11 -4.18 16.63
C LYS A 205 -18.86 -4.25 15.74
N VAL A 206 -17.86 -3.43 16.02
CA VAL A 206 -16.60 -3.39 15.24
C VAL A 206 -15.57 -4.38 15.78
N VAL A 207 -15.74 -4.82 17.05
CA VAL A 207 -14.82 -5.75 17.72
C VAL A 207 -15.28 -7.21 17.58
N GLU A 208 -16.56 -7.49 17.30
CA GLU A 208 -17.08 -8.83 16.99
C GLU A 208 -16.71 -9.24 15.55
#